data_6830880670a4cd37879bb68d2d740491
#
_entry.id   6830880670a4cd37879bb68d2d740491
#
_cell.length_a   1.000
_cell.length_b   1.000
_cell.length_c   1.000
_cell.angle_alpha   90.00
_cell.angle_beta   90.00
_cell.angle_gamma   90.00
#
_symmetry.space_group_name_H-M   'P 1'
#
loop_
_entity.id
_entity.type
_entity.pdbx_description
1 polymer ?
#
loop_
_entity_poly.entity_id
_entity_poly.type
_entity_poly.pdbx_seq_one_letter_code
_entity_poly.pdbx_strand_id
1 'polypeptide(L)'
;MKAMNMLFAIRTIQERTGRDLGATFLSGTTISNSLTELYLLFKYLRPKEMERQGITCFDGWAAVYAKKSTDFEFSVTNQVVQKERFRYFIKVPELANFYAEITDYKTAEDVGVDRPELNEQLYHIPPTPQQEVFIQKLIKFAETGDATYIDREPLSEAEEKAQMLIATNYSNKMSLDMRLIDPEYGDSPGNKASHCAAKIAEYYYKYLDQKGTQFVFSDLSTYKPDQWNIYSEIRRKLVEDHNIPEKQIRFIQEANSDNARKELFRDMNSGRIRFLFGSTQKLGTGVNAQERAVAIHHLDIP
;
A
#
# COMPACT_ATOMS: atom_id res chain seq x y z
N MET A 1 12.20 15.62 -12.49
CA MET A 1 11.95 16.91 -13.17
C MET A 1 10.78 17.71 -12.57
N LYS A 2 9.56 17.18 -12.39
CA LYS A 2 8.39 17.95 -11.90
C LYS A 2 8.61 18.65 -10.55
N ALA A 3 9.12 17.92 -9.54
CA ALA A 3 9.36 18.47 -8.19
C ALA A 3 10.39 19.61 -8.21
N MET A 4 11.45 19.50 -9.01
CA MET A 4 12.46 20.53 -9.14
C MET A 4 11.89 21.79 -9.82
N ASN A 5 11.10 21.65 -10.88
CA ASN A 5 10.45 22.78 -11.55
C ASN A 5 9.49 23.50 -10.61
N MET A 6 8.74 22.75 -9.79
CA MET A 6 7.87 23.31 -8.76
C MET A 6 8.68 24.10 -7.72
N LEU A 7 9.80 23.55 -7.26
CA LEU A 7 10.66 24.26 -6.31
C LEU A 7 11.17 25.58 -6.88
N PHE A 8 11.66 25.60 -8.12
CA PHE A 8 12.12 26.82 -8.77
C PHE A 8 11.01 27.85 -8.95
N ALA A 9 9.81 27.44 -9.33
CA ALA A 9 8.68 28.35 -9.46
C ALA A 9 8.32 28.99 -8.12
N ILE A 10 8.24 28.20 -7.05
CA ILE A 10 7.96 28.70 -5.70
C ILE A 10 9.07 29.65 -5.23
N ARG A 11 10.35 29.30 -5.44
CA ARG A 11 11.50 30.15 -5.09
C ARG A 11 11.45 31.50 -5.81
N THR A 12 11.14 31.52 -7.10
CA THR A 12 11.01 32.75 -7.87
C THR A 12 9.95 33.67 -7.27
N ILE A 13 8.82 33.13 -6.80
CA ILE A 13 7.77 33.94 -6.14
C ILE A 13 8.27 34.47 -4.78
N GLN A 14 8.92 33.60 -3.99
CA GLN A 14 9.46 33.96 -2.67
C GLN A 14 10.54 35.06 -2.76
N GLU A 15 11.41 34.96 -3.75
CA GLU A 15 12.44 35.98 -4.02
C GLU A 15 11.81 37.32 -4.42
N ARG A 16 10.83 37.31 -5.34
CA ARG A 16 10.13 38.53 -5.80
C ARG A 16 9.33 39.21 -4.70
N THR A 17 8.70 38.45 -3.82
CA THR A 17 7.85 38.96 -2.74
C THR A 17 8.64 39.30 -1.47
N GLY A 18 9.86 38.83 -1.35
CA GLY A 18 10.64 38.94 -0.14
C GLY A 18 10.10 38.12 1.05
N ARG A 19 9.14 37.20 0.84
CA ARG A 19 8.47 36.40 1.89
C ARG A 19 8.56 34.93 1.58
N ASP A 20 8.32 34.08 2.59
CA ASP A 20 8.23 32.62 2.45
C ASP A 20 6.90 32.15 1.81
N LEU A 21 6.03 33.09 1.41
CA LEU A 21 4.77 32.80 0.73
C LEU A 21 5.02 32.51 -0.76
N GLY A 22 4.35 31.54 -1.32
CA GLY A 22 4.50 31.18 -2.75
C GLY A 22 3.72 29.98 -3.19
N ALA A 23 3.23 29.15 -2.25
CA ALA A 23 2.42 27.99 -2.56
C ALA A 23 1.54 27.59 -1.37
N THR A 24 0.43 26.93 -1.68
CA THR A 24 -0.41 26.22 -0.70
C THR A 24 -0.46 24.76 -1.09
N PHE A 25 -0.14 23.88 -0.18
CA PHE A 25 -0.24 22.43 -0.35
C PHE A 25 -1.46 21.90 0.38
N LEU A 26 -2.20 21.02 -0.28
CA LEU A 26 -3.33 20.31 0.30
C LEU A 26 -2.99 18.82 0.39
N SER A 27 -3.09 18.25 1.56
CA SER A 27 -2.78 16.83 1.80
C SER A 27 -3.65 16.30 2.94
N GLY A 28 -4.16 15.08 2.79
CA GLY A 28 -4.79 14.35 3.89
C GLY A 28 -3.77 13.70 4.85
N THR A 29 -2.50 13.60 4.45
CA THR A 29 -1.43 13.01 5.25
C THR A 29 -0.14 13.75 4.95
N THR A 30 0.36 14.50 5.91
CA THR A 30 1.56 15.34 5.71
C THR A 30 2.86 14.54 5.78
N ILE A 31 2.89 13.51 6.62
CA ILE A 31 4.04 12.63 6.81
C ILE A 31 3.51 11.21 6.69
N SER A 32 3.95 10.46 5.67
CA SER A 32 3.51 9.09 5.42
C SER A 32 4.58 8.05 5.71
N ASN A 33 5.83 8.31 5.34
CA ASN A 33 6.88 7.28 5.36
C ASN A 33 8.16 7.70 6.10
N SER A 34 8.50 8.97 6.14
CA SER A 34 9.81 9.40 6.61
C SER A 34 9.80 10.78 7.22
N LEU A 35 10.64 10.97 8.26
CA LEU A 35 10.92 12.28 8.85
C LEU A 35 11.44 13.30 7.83
N THR A 36 12.07 12.82 6.75
CA THR A 36 12.59 13.65 5.66
C THR A 36 11.47 14.42 4.93
N GLU A 37 10.25 13.88 4.92
CA GLU A 37 9.11 14.54 4.26
C GLU A 37 8.79 15.89 4.91
N LEU A 38 8.87 15.97 6.24
CA LEU A 38 8.66 17.25 6.95
C LEU A 38 9.76 18.27 6.64
N TYR A 39 11.02 17.83 6.58
CA TYR A 39 12.12 18.69 6.14
C TYR A 39 11.86 19.26 4.73
N LEU A 40 11.43 18.37 3.80
CA LEU A 40 11.13 18.83 2.43
C LEU A 40 9.99 19.82 2.41
N LEU A 41 8.95 19.65 3.21
CA LEU A 41 7.86 20.61 3.34
C LEU A 41 8.35 21.98 3.76
N PHE A 42 9.17 22.07 4.82
CA PHE A 42 9.77 23.33 5.26
C PHE A 42 10.68 23.93 4.21
N LYS A 43 11.43 23.12 3.49
CA LYS A 43 12.28 23.57 2.39
C LYS A 43 11.50 24.28 1.29
N TYR A 44 10.25 23.89 1.03
CA TYR A 44 9.36 24.58 0.09
C TYR A 44 8.72 25.84 0.70
N LEU A 45 8.25 25.76 1.95
CA LEU A 45 7.34 26.74 2.52
C LEU A 45 8.01 27.73 3.48
N ARG A 46 9.18 27.41 4.06
CA ARG A 46 9.88 28.22 5.08
C ARG A 46 11.39 28.38 4.84
N PRO A 47 11.84 28.64 3.60
CA PRO A 47 13.27 28.70 3.31
C PRO A 47 14.02 29.77 4.07
N LYS A 48 13.45 30.96 4.22
CA LYS A 48 14.12 32.07 4.95
C LYS A 48 14.18 31.81 6.44
N GLU A 49 13.13 31.22 7.00
CA GLU A 49 13.13 30.83 8.40
C GLU A 49 14.15 29.71 8.68
N MET A 50 14.27 28.75 7.78
CA MET A 50 15.31 27.71 7.86
C MET A 50 16.73 28.32 7.76
N GLU A 51 16.91 29.33 6.92
CA GLU A 51 18.17 30.07 6.81
C GLU A 51 18.48 30.83 8.10
N ARG A 52 17.49 31.51 8.68
CA ARG A 52 17.62 32.21 9.95
C ARG A 52 18.03 31.28 11.11
N GLN A 53 17.54 30.05 11.09
CA GLN A 53 17.85 29.02 12.10
C GLN A 53 19.14 28.24 11.78
N GLY A 54 19.77 28.43 10.62
CA GLY A 54 20.97 27.68 10.20
C GLY A 54 20.72 26.21 9.85
N ILE A 55 19.47 25.85 9.47
CA ILE A 55 19.02 24.46 9.18
C ILE A 55 18.62 24.26 7.73
N THR A 56 19.27 24.92 6.80
CA THR A 56 18.92 24.88 5.35
C THR A 56 19.23 23.56 4.66
N CYS A 57 20.15 22.77 5.20
CA CYS A 57 20.46 21.44 4.71
C CYS A 57 19.81 20.37 5.61
N PHE A 58 19.63 19.15 5.06
CA PHE A 58 19.00 18.04 5.79
C PHE A 58 19.81 17.67 7.04
N ASP A 59 21.13 17.63 6.95
CA ASP A 59 21.97 17.24 8.10
C ASP A 59 21.87 18.25 9.25
N GLY A 60 21.83 19.55 8.95
CA GLY A 60 21.61 20.61 9.95
C GLY A 60 20.23 20.50 10.60
N TRP A 61 19.18 20.29 9.79
CA TRP A 61 17.83 20.09 10.28
C TRP A 61 17.72 18.81 11.13
N ALA A 62 18.28 17.70 10.65
CA ALA A 62 18.25 16.42 11.34
C ALA A 62 19.00 16.46 12.67
N ALA A 63 20.12 17.18 12.75
CA ALA A 63 20.87 17.37 14.00
C ALA A 63 20.03 18.10 15.07
N VAL A 64 19.09 18.95 14.67
CA VAL A 64 18.22 19.71 15.59
C VAL A 64 16.95 18.93 15.95
N TYR A 65 16.31 18.28 14.99
CA TYR A 65 14.95 17.76 15.14
C TYR A 65 14.83 16.24 15.03
N ALA A 66 15.87 15.52 14.63
CA ALA A 66 15.79 14.08 14.42
C ALA A 66 16.78 13.31 15.29
N LYS A 67 16.34 12.16 15.79
CA LYS A 67 17.19 11.22 16.52
C LYS A 67 17.32 9.94 15.73
N LYS A 68 18.56 9.50 15.57
CA LYS A 68 18.86 8.17 15.05
C LYS A 68 18.61 7.12 16.12
N SER A 69 18.05 6.00 15.72
CA SER A 69 18.09 4.77 16.49
C SER A 69 18.88 3.72 15.72
N THR A 70 19.48 2.87 16.48
CA THR A 70 20.22 1.72 15.95
C THR A 70 19.37 0.49 16.14
N ASP A 71 19.05 -0.18 15.05
CA ASP A 71 18.32 -1.41 15.05
C ASP A 71 19.12 -2.53 14.37
N PHE A 72 18.86 -3.75 14.81
CA PHE A 72 19.38 -4.93 14.15
C PHE A 72 18.38 -5.37 13.08
N GLU A 73 18.83 -5.42 11.84
CA GLU A 73 18.04 -5.91 10.71
C GLU A 73 18.79 -7.09 10.06
N PHE A 74 18.04 -8.03 9.50
CA PHE A 74 18.64 -9.03 8.65
C PHE A 74 19.00 -8.40 7.30
N SER A 75 20.27 -8.54 6.92
CA SER A 75 20.71 -8.17 5.57
C SER A 75 20.12 -9.14 4.54
N VAL A 76 20.18 -8.75 3.27
CA VAL A 76 19.84 -9.66 2.15
C VAL A 76 20.75 -10.89 2.07
N THR A 77 21.85 -10.91 2.83
CA THR A 77 22.76 -12.06 2.98
C THR A 77 22.51 -12.85 4.28
N ASN A 78 21.33 -12.71 4.88
CA ASN A 78 20.92 -13.37 6.12
C ASN A 78 21.85 -13.13 7.31
N GLN A 79 22.59 -12.02 7.31
CA GLN A 79 23.42 -11.61 8.43
C GLN A 79 22.69 -10.56 9.26
N VAL A 80 22.82 -10.62 10.57
CA VAL A 80 22.35 -9.55 11.45
C VAL A 80 23.30 -8.35 11.27
N VAL A 81 22.76 -7.28 10.71
CA VAL A 81 23.48 -6.02 10.51
C VAL A 81 22.85 -4.92 11.35
N GLN A 82 23.72 -4.10 11.91
CA GLN A 82 23.30 -2.94 12.66
C GLN A 82 23.10 -1.78 11.69
N LYS A 83 21.89 -1.21 11.67
CA LYS A 83 21.58 -0.04 10.84
C LYS A 83 21.12 1.13 11.68
N GLU A 84 21.72 2.28 11.45
CA GLU A 84 21.25 3.55 11.99
C GLU A 84 20.23 4.19 11.05
N ARG A 85 19.07 4.56 11.60
CA ARG A 85 18.04 5.29 10.88
C ARG A 85 17.45 6.41 11.73
N PHE A 86 17.07 7.52 11.11
CA PHE A 86 16.25 8.53 11.77
C PHE A 86 14.85 7.99 11.99
N ARG A 87 14.45 7.75 13.25
CA ARG A 87 13.12 7.20 13.59
C ARG A 87 12.29 8.12 14.45
N TYR A 88 12.90 9.01 15.18
CA TYR A 88 12.21 9.83 16.16
C TYR A 88 12.48 11.31 15.93
N PHE A 89 11.43 12.11 16.14
CA PHE A 89 11.61 13.54 16.32
C PHE A 89 12.09 13.84 17.74
N ILE A 90 12.98 14.81 17.87
CA ILE A 90 13.32 15.47 19.11
C ILE A 90 12.88 16.93 19.04
N LYS A 91 12.83 17.62 20.17
CA LYS A 91 12.29 18.99 20.28
C LYS A 91 10.89 19.11 19.64
N VAL A 92 10.04 18.13 19.96
CA VAL A 92 8.69 18.04 19.37
C VAL A 92 7.87 19.30 19.58
N PRO A 93 7.87 19.97 20.76
CA PRO A 93 7.12 21.21 20.94
C PRO A 93 7.56 22.35 20.00
N GLU A 94 8.87 22.53 19.83
CA GLU A 94 9.42 23.56 18.94
C GLU A 94 9.12 23.25 17.48
N LEU A 95 9.24 21.97 17.10
CA LEU A 95 8.91 21.52 15.75
C LEU A 95 7.40 21.65 15.45
N ALA A 96 6.55 21.32 16.42
CA ALA A 96 5.11 21.49 16.30
C ALA A 96 4.71 22.96 16.15
N ASN A 97 5.32 23.87 16.92
CA ASN A 97 5.12 25.30 16.78
C ASN A 97 5.54 25.80 15.39
N PHE A 98 6.72 25.35 14.91
CA PHE A 98 7.22 25.72 13.59
C PHE A 98 6.30 25.22 12.48
N TYR A 99 5.73 24.02 12.65
CA TYR A 99 4.74 23.46 11.72
C TYR A 99 3.40 24.20 11.79
N ALA A 100 2.92 24.54 12.98
CA ALA A 100 1.65 25.24 13.18
C ALA A 100 1.61 26.64 12.53
N GLU A 101 2.77 27.30 12.41
CA GLU A 101 2.86 28.62 11.74
C GLU A 101 2.46 28.59 10.25
N ILE A 102 2.55 27.43 9.60
CA ILE A 102 2.30 27.28 8.16
C ILE A 102 1.15 26.32 7.84
N THR A 103 0.50 25.76 8.87
CA THR A 103 -0.49 24.70 8.66
C THR A 103 -1.82 25.06 9.27
N ASP A 104 -2.86 24.99 8.46
CA ASP A 104 -4.25 24.89 8.96
C ASP A 104 -4.62 23.40 9.03
N TYR A 105 -4.44 22.81 10.20
CA TYR A 105 -4.70 21.39 10.43
C TYR A 105 -6.14 21.21 10.93
N LYS A 106 -6.89 20.36 10.25
CA LYS A 106 -8.25 19.99 10.60
C LYS A 106 -8.39 18.48 10.65
N THR A 107 -8.96 17.96 11.72
CA THR A 107 -9.38 16.57 11.82
C THR A 107 -10.78 16.38 11.22
N ALA A 108 -11.18 15.13 11.00
CA ALA A 108 -12.55 14.84 10.56
C ALA A 108 -13.59 15.31 11.60
N GLU A 109 -13.25 15.27 12.89
CA GLU A 109 -14.09 15.76 13.97
C GLU A 109 -14.26 17.28 13.91
N ASP A 110 -13.17 18.04 13.66
CA ASP A 110 -13.20 19.51 13.52
C ASP A 110 -14.11 19.97 12.38
N VAL A 111 -14.26 19.18 11.35
CA VAL A 111 -15.08 19.52 10.15
C VAL A 111 -16.42 18.77 10.14
N GLY A 112 -16.73 18.00 11.17
CA GLY A 112 -18.01 17.31 11.31
C GLY A 112 -18.24 16.22 10.26
N VAL A 113 -17.19 15.56 9.79
CA VAL A 113 -17.31 14.44 8.87
C VAL A 113 -17.63 13.17 9.65
N ASP A 114 -18.82 12.62 9.39
CA ASP A 114 -19.19 11.31 9.92
C ASP A 114 -18.28 10.22 9.34
N ARG A 115 -17.75 9.41 10.23
CA ARG A 115 -16.98 8.22 9.85
C ARG A 115 -17.77 6.97 10.17
N PRO A 116 -17.77 5.96 9.29
CA PRO A 116 -18.36 4.68 9.62
C PRO A 116 -17.58 4.03 10.78
N GLU A 117 -18.31 3.30 11.63
CA GLU A 117 -17.69 2.50 12.67
C GLU A 117 -16.86 1.37 12.05
N LEU A 118 -15.61 1.25 12.48
CA LEU A 118 -14.72 0.19 12.02
C LEU A 118 -15.01 -1.11 12.77
N ASN A 119 -15.39 -2.15 12.03
CA ASN A 119 -15.48 -3.51 12.52
C ASN A 119 -14.42 -4.37 11.82
N GLU A 120 -13.24 -4.45 12.41
CA GLU A 120 -12.13 -5.24 11.87
C GLU A 120 -12.29 -6.71 12.22
N GLN A 121 -12.19 -7.57 11.19
CA GLN A 121 -12.27 -9.02 11.33
C GLN A 121 -11.06 -9.68 10.69
N LEU A 122 -10.26 -10.33 11.51
CA LEU A 122 -9.11 -11.12 11.06
C LEU A 122 -9.52 -12.58 10.88
N TYR A 123 -9.39 -13.06 9.64
CA TYR A 123 -9.64 -14.47 9.29
C TYR A 123 -8.32 -15.23 9.23
N HIS A 124 -8.12 -16.12 10.18
CA HIS A 124 -7.00 -17.06 10.17
C HIS A 124 -7.34 -18.25 9.27
N ILE A 125 -6.67 -18.35 8.13
CA ILE A 125 -6.85 -19.44 7.16
C ILE A 125 -5.67 -20.40 7.34
N PRO A 126 -5.90 -21.65 7.76
CA PRO A 126 -4.82 -22.61 7.93
C PRO A 126 -4.18 -22.94 6.57
N PRO A 127 -2.89 -23.30 6.56
CA PRO A 127 -2.23 -23.69 5.32
C PRO A 127 -2.86 -24.96 4.74
N THR A 128 -2.93 -25.03 3.43
CA THR A 128 -3.32 -26.25 2.72
C THR A 128 -2.19 -27.30 2.82
N PRO A 129 -2.46 -28.59 2.61
CA PRO A 129 -1.41 -29.62 2.64
C PRO A 129 -0.24 -29.35 1.68
N GLN A 130 -0.53 -28.75 0.52
CA GLN A 130 0.51 -28.33 -0.44
C GLN A 130 1.38 -27.20 0.10
N GLN A 131 0.76 -26.23 0.77
CA GLN A 131 1.48 -25.13 1.42
C GLN A 131 2.37 -25.66 2.57
N GLU A 132 1.88 -26.58 3.38
CA GLU A 132 2.68 -27.19 4.46
C GLU A 132 3.94 -27.88 3.92
N VAL A 133 3.82 -28.63 2.84
CA VAL A 133 4.99 -29.24 2.18
C VAL A 133 5.94 -28.18 1.64
N PHE A 134 5.41 -27.15 0.99
CA PHE A 134 6.23 -26.10 0.40
C PHE A 134 6.93 -25.23 1.46
N ILE A 135 6.30 -25.00 2.62
CA ILE A 135 6.94 -24.32 3.76
C ILE A 135 8.24 -25.02 4.17
N GLN A 136 8.24 -26.36 4.24
CA GLN A 136 9.44 -27.12 4.60
C GLN A 136 10.55 -27.00 3.54
N LYS A 137 10.17 -26.99 2.26
CA LYS A 137 11.11 -26.72 1.15
C LYS A 137 11.71 -25.32 1.26
N LEU A 138 10.86 -24.32 1.54
CA LEU A 138 11.26 -22.92 1.64
C LEU A 138 12.21 -22.67 2.83
N ILE A 139 11.96 -23.32 3.98
CA ILE A 139 12.85 -23.27 5.13
C ILE A 139 14.24 -23.81 4.75
N LYS A 140 14.31 -24.98 4.10
CA LYS A 140 15.59 -25.56 3.64
C LYS A 140 16.32 -24.64 2.67
N PHE A 141 15.60 -24.04 1.71
CA PHE A 141 16.17 -23.03 0.82
C PHE A 141 16.73 -21.83 1.60
N ALA A 142 15.97 -21.30 2.56
CA ALA A 142 16.41 -20.17 3.37
C ALA A 142 17.65 -20.48 4.23
N GLU A 143 17.80 -21.73 4.68
CA GLU A 143 18.94 -22.18 5.48
C GLU A 143 20.19 -22.47 4.63
N THR A 144 20.02 -23.07 3.46
CA THR A 144 21.13 -23.61 2.66
C THR A 144 21.52 -22.73 1.47
N GLY A 145 20.60 -21.93 0.94
CA GLY A 145 20.75 -21.23 -0.33
C GLY A 145 20.55 -22.09 -1.56
N ASP A 146 20.30 -23.40 -1.38
CA ASP A 146 20.10 -24.33 -2.50
C ASP A 146 18.72 -24.15 -3.12
N ALA A 147 18.70 -23.52 -4.29
CA ALA A 147 17.47 -23.19 -5.02
C ALA A 147 16.71 -24.41 -5.56
N THR A 148 17.33 -25.59 -5.59
CA THR A 148 16.65 -26.83 -6.01
C THR A 148 15.50 -27.22 -5.08
N TYR A 149 15.53 -26.80 -3.80
CA TYR A 149 14.43 -27.03 -2.87
C TYR A 149 13.13 -26.30 -3.29
N ILE A 150 13.24 -25.20 -3.99
CA ILE A 150 12.11 -24.41 -4.49
C ILE A 150 11.91 -24.56 -6.01
N ASP A 151 12.40 -25.66 -6.55
CA ASP A 151 12.27 -26.05 -7.95
C ASP A 151 12.81 -24.99 -8.93
N ARG A 152 13.96 -24.34 -8.58
CA ARG A 152 14.67 -23.34 -9.40
C ARG A 152 16.07 -23.81 -9.78
N GLU A 153 16.56 -23.21 -10.87
CA GLU A 153 17.98 -23.27 -11.23
C GLU A 153 18.85 -22.65 -10.11
N PRO A 154 20.12 -23.07 -10.01
CA PRO A 154 21.06 -22.48 -9.05
C PRO A 154 21.09 -20.98 -9.12
N LEU A 155 21.20 -20.33 -7.96
CA LEU A 155 21.21 -18.87 -7.85
C LEU A 155 22.46 -18.29 -8.52
N SER A 156 22.31 -17.17 -9.22
CA SER A 156 23.43 -16.34 -9.64
C SER A 156 24.05 -15.62 -8.41
N GLU A 157 25.28 -15.13 -8.51
CA GLU A 157 25.98 -14.41 -7.45
C GLU A 157 25.17 -13.20 -6.90
N ALA A 158 24.41 -12.53 -7.75
CA ALA A 158 23.52 -11.44 -7.35
C ALA A 158 22.29 -11.95 -6.56
N GLU A 159 21.75 -13.10 -6.95
CA GLU A 159 20.61 -13.74 -6.28
C GLU A 159 21.00 -14.37 -4.94
N GLU A 160 22.22 -14.89 -4.82
CA GLU A 160 22.73 -15.38 -3.53
C GLU A 160 22.69 -14.28 -2.47
N LYS A 161 23.09 -13.05 -2.84
CA LYS A 161 23.01 -11.88 -1.97
C LYS A 161 21.57 -11.46 -1.64
N ALA A 162 20.61 -11.90 -2.44
CA ALA A 162 19.18 -11.63 -2.30
C ALA A 162 18.36 -12.86 -1.82
N GLN A 163 19.00 -13.92 -1.36
CA GLN A 163 18.39 -15.19 -0.97
C GLN A 163 17.16 -15.01 -0.08
N MET A 164 17.26 -14.23 0.99
CA MET A 164 16.14 -14.00 1.91
C MET A 164 15.01 -13.18 1.28
N LEU A 165 15.32 -12.29 0.34
CA LEU A 165 14.30 -11.58 -0.42
C LEU A 165 13.53 -12.53 -1.35
N ILE A 166 14.25 -13.47 -1.97
CA ILE A 166 13.64 -14.53 -2.78
C ILE A 166 12.74 -15.41 -1.89
N ALA A 167 13.24 -15.87 -0.75
CA ALA A 167 12.46 -16.67 0.21
C ALA A 167 11.19 -15.93 0.65
N THR A 168 11.29 -14.66 0.99
CA THR A 168 10.15 -13.83 1.38
C THR A 168 9.14 -13.67 0.24
N ASN A 169 9.61 -13.48 -1.00
CA ASN A 169 8.73 -13.37 -2.16
C ASN A 169 7.95 -14.68 -2.41
N TYR A 170 8.63 -15.83 -2.30
CA TYR A 170 7.98 -17.14 -2.43
C TYR A 170 7.00 -17.40 -1.28
N SER A 171 7.35 -17.01 -0.05
CA SER A 171 6.45 -17.10 1.10
C SER A 171 5.17 -16.29 0.88
N ASN A 172 5.28 -15.04 0.41
CA ASN A 172 4.13 -14.20 0.13
C ASN A 172 3.25 -14.78 -0.99
N LYS A 173 3.86 -15.24 -2.08
CA LYS A 173 3.14 -15.89 -3.18
C LYS A 173 2.41 -17.15 -2.72
N MET A 174 3.12 -18.06 -2.06
CA MET A 174 2.58 -19.30 -1.52
C MET A 174 1.40 -19.02 -0.57
N SER A 175 1.55 -18.02 0.30
CA SER A 175 0.50 -17.69 1.28
C SER A 175 -0.78 -17.17 0.62
N LEU A 176 -0.67 -16.59 -0.56
CA LEU A 176 -1.81 -16.08 -1.31
C LEU A 176 -2.47 -17.18 -2.14
N ASP A 177 -1.69 -17.84 -3.01
CA ASP A 177 -2.13 -18.98 -3.81
C ASP A 177 -0.91 -19.75 -4.36
N MET A 178 -0.92 -21.09 -4.26
CA MET A 178 0.18 -21.94 -4.72
C MET A 178 0.41 -21.84 -6.24
N ARG A 179 -0.61 -21.50 -7.02
CA ARG A 179 -0.49 -21.28 -8.47
C ARG A 179 0.39 -20.08 -8.85
N LEU A 180 0.73 -19.21 -7.88
CA LEU A 180 1.74 -18.16 -8.06
C LEU A 180 3.18 -18.68 -7.99
N ILE A 181 3.37 -19.87 -7.48
CA ILE A 181 4.63 -20.59 -7.50
C ILE A 181 4.72 -21.40 -8.79
N ASP A 182 3.74 -22.29 -9.01
CA ASP A 182 3.62 -23.10 -10.20
C ASP A 182 2.15 -23.34 -10.54
N PRO A 183 1.70 -23.08 -11.77
CA PRO A 183 0.33 -23.35 -12.20
C PRO A 183 -0.14 -24.79 -12.03
N GLU A 184 0.77 -25.77 -11.99
CA GLU A 184 0.48 -27.20 -11.81
C GLU A 184 -0.12 -27.53 -10.43
N TYR A 185 0.05 -26.66 -9.44
CA TYR A 185 -0.58 -26.86 -8.13
C TYR A 185 -2.11 -26.90 -8.14
N GLY A 186 -2.75 -26.32 -9.14
CA GLY A 186 -4.19 -26.29 -9.27
C GLY A 186 -4.91 -25.44 -8.22
N ASP A 187 -6.24 -25.46 -8.28
CA ASP A 187 -7.09 -24.75 -7.32
C ASP A 187 -7.27 -25.56 -6.02
N SER A 188 -7.31 -24.87 -4.89
CA SER A 188 -7.62 -25.44 -3.59
C SER A 188 -8.79 -24.71 -2.95
N PRO A 189 -9.86 -25.42 -2.53
CA PRO A 189 -11.01 -24.80 -1.88
C PRO A 189 -10.65 -24.14 -0.52
N GLY A 190 -9.52 -24.55 0.09
CA GLY A 190 -9.02 -23.99 1.35
C GLY A 190 -8.08 -22.79 1.20
N ASN A 191 -7.83 -22.29 0.00
CA ASN A 191 -6.91 -21.17 -0.20
C ASN A 191 -7.58 -19.80 0.10
N LYS A 192 -6.75 -18.76 0.20
CA LYS A 192 -7.23 -17.38 0.48
C LYS A 192 -8.21 -16.87 -0.57
N ALA A 193 -8.03 -17.22 -1.84
CA ALA A 193 -8.93 -16.81 -2.91
C ALA A 193 -10.34 -17.33 -2.70
N SER A 194 -10.48 -18.60 -2.33
CA SER A 194 -11.78 -19.22 -2.06
C SER A 194 -12.46 -18.62 -0.83
N HIS A 195 -11.70 -18.45 0.25
CA HIS A 195 -12.22 -17.80 1.46
C HIS A 195 -12.64 -16.35 1.22
N CYS A 196 -11.84 -15.59 0.46
CA CYS A 196 -12.17 -14.22 0.09
C CYS A 196 -13.45 -14.16 -0.74
N ALA A 197 -13.57 -15.00 -1.78
CA ALA A 197 -14.77 -15.07 -2.62
C ALA A 197 -16.02 -15.39 -1.80
N ALA A 198 -15.94 -16.34 -0.87
CA ALA A 198 -17.05 -16.69 0.02
C ALA A 198 -17.46 -15.51 0.92
N LYS A 199 -16.49 -14.76 1.49
CA LYS A 199 -16.79 -13.58 2.32
C LYS A 199 -17.35 -12.42 1.51
N ILE A 200 -16.83 -12.17 0.33
CA ILE A 200 -17.38 -11.18 -0.60
C ILE A 200 -18.84 -11.53 -0.94
N ALA A 201 -19.13 -12.80 -1.22
CA ALA A 201 -20.48 -13.25 -1.54
C ALA A 201 -21.43 -13.13 -0.35
N GLU A 202 -20.98 -13.46 0.87
CA GLU A 202 -21.76 -13.28 2.11
C GLU A 202 -22.21 -11.82 2.27
N TYR A 203 -21.29 -10.86 2.15
CA TYR A 203 -21.62 -9.44 2.25
C TYR A 203 -22.43 -8.94 1.06
N TYR A 204 -22.24 -9.49 -0.15
CA TYR A 204 -23.06 -9.15 -1.31
C TYR A 204 -24.53 -9.45 -1.08
N TYR A 205 -24.85 -10.65 -0.61
CA TYR A 205 -26.22 -11.07 -0.36
C TYR A 205 -26.80 -10.36 0.87
N LYS A 206 -26.00 -10.15 1.92
CA LYS A 206 -26.43 -9.40 3.12
C LYS A 206 -26.87 -7.97 2.81
N TYR A 207 -26.18 -7.30 1.90
CA TYR A 207 -26.43 -5.90 1.54
C TYR A 207 -26.97 -5.74 0.12
N LEU A 208 -27.72 -6.73 -0.39
CA LEU A 208 -28.22 -6.76 -1.75
C LEU A 208 -29.18 -5.60 -2.03
N ASP A 209 -30.17 -5.42 -1.17
CA ASP A 209 -31.23 -4.39 -1.31
C ASP A 209 -30.67 -2.96 -1.24
N GLN A 210 -29.63 -2.76 -0.43
CA GLN A 210 -28.97 -1.47 -0.28
C GLN A 210 -27.98 -1.18 -1.41
N LYS A 211 -27.77 -2.12 -2.31
CA LYS A 211 -26.72 -2.07 -3.34
C LYS A 211 -25.34 -1.79 -2.75
N GLY A 212 -25.03 -2.38 -1.58
CA GLY A 212 -23.76 -2.21 -0.87
C GLY A 212 -22.57 -2.61 -1.74
N THR A 213 -21.51 -1.82 -1.74
CA THR A 213 -20.31 -2.06 -2.55
C THR A 213 -19.15 -2.52 -1.70
N GLN A 214 -18.18 -3.18 -2.30
CA GLN A 214 -17.03 -3.74 -1.58
C GLN A 214 -15.74 -3.45 -2.34
N PHE A 215 -14.67 -3.15 -1.61
CA PHE A 215 -13.34 -3.03 -2.15
C PHE A 215 -12.53 -4.29 -1.83
N VAL A 216 -11.71 -4.73 -2.80
CA VAL A 216 -10.85 -5.90 -2.63
C VAL A 216 -9.42 -5.48 -2.97
N PHE A 217 -8.55 -5.56 -1.99
CA PHE A 217 -7.15 -5.18 -2.09
C PHE A 217 -6.24 -6.40 -2.13
N SER A 218 -5.35 -6.41 -3.12
CA SER A 218 -4.17 -7.26 -3.16
C SER A 218 -3.07 -6.55 -3.94
N ASP A 219 -1.88 -6.50 -3.38
CA ASP A 219 -0.71 -5.90 -4.02
C ASP A 219 0.08 -6.93 -4.84
N LEU A 220 -0.07 -8.20 -4.48
CA LEU A 220 0.46 -9.32 -5.25
C LEU A 220 -0.54 -9.78 -6.32
N SER A 221 -0.01 -10.22 -7.48
CA SER A 221 -0.82 -10.81 -8.56
C SER A 221 -2.00 -9.95 -8.99
N THR A 222 -1.75 -8.67 -9.21
CA THR A 222 -2.77 -7.73 -9.72
C THR A 222 -3.22 -8.12 -11.13
N TYR A 223 -4.40 -7.63 -11.54
CA TYR A 223 -4.98 -7.94 -12.84
C TYR A 223 -4.02 -7.65 -14.01
N LYS A 224 -3.82 -8.67 -14.84
CA LYS A 224 -3.15 -8.62 -16.14
C LYS A 224 -4.00 -9.40 -17.14
N PRO A 225 -4.36 -8.79 -18.28
CA PRO A 225 -4.98 -9.54 -19.38
C PRO A 225 -4.09 -10.72 -19.79
N ASP A 226 -4.72 -11.81 -20.21
CA ASP A 226 -4.06 -12.99 -20.79
C ASP A 226 -3.10 -13.75 -19.85
N GLN A 227 -3.07 -13.41 -18.57
CA GLN A 227 -2.30 -14.14 -17.55
C GLN A 227 -3.20 -14.49 -16.36
N TRP A 228 -2.99 -15.68 -15.81
CA TRP A 228 -3.63 -16.04 -14.56
C TRP A 228 -3.21 -15.04 -13.46
N ASN A 229 -4.16 -14.56 -12.70
CA ASN A 229 -3.93 -13.67 -11.56
C ASN A 229 -5.03 -13.85 -10.53
N ILE A 230 -4.75 -13.45 -9.29
CA ILE A 230 -5.67 -13.65 -8.16
C ILE A 230 -6.99 -12.89 -8.34
N TYR A 231 -6.98 -11.73 -9.00
CA TYR A 231 -8.20 -10.96 -9.22
C TYR A 231 -9.16 -11.69 -10.17
N SER A 232 -8.62 -12.21 -11.29
CA SER A 232 -9.39 -13.00 -12.25
C SER A 232 -9.92 -14.29 -11.62
N GLU A 233 -9.15 -14.91 -10.74
CA GLU A 233 -9.56 -16.13 -10.04
C GLU A 233 -10.69 -15.86 -9.05
N ILE A 234 -10.60 -14.80 -8.24
CA ILE A 234 -11.69 -14.43 -7.33
C ILE A 234 -12.94 -14.05 -8.13
N ARG A 235 -12.78 -13.30 -9.24
CA ARG A 235 -13.91 -13.00 -10.13
C ARG A 235 -14.58 -14.29 -10.65
N ARG A 236 -13.79 -15.26 -11.13
CA ARG A 236 -14.30 -16.54 -11.60
C ARG A 236 -15.12 -17.23 -10.50
N LYS A 237 -14.56 -17.33 -9.29
CA LYS A 237 -15.27 -17.93 -8.14
C LYS A 237 -16.56 -17.20 -7.78
N LEU A 238 -16.55 -15.87 -7.79
CA LEU A 238 -17.75 -15.07 -7.54
C LEU A 238 -18.85 -15.32 -8.58
N VAL A 239 -18.48 -15.48 -9.83
CA VAL A 239 -19.43 -15.73 -10.93
C VAL A 239 -19.91 -17.18 -10.93
N GLU A 240 -18.97 -18.15 -10.91
CA GLU A 240 -19.29 -19.58 -11.09
C GLU A 240 -19.81 -20.22 -9.82
N ASP A 241 -19.17 -19.95 -8.67
CA ASP A 241 -19.50 -20.63 -7.41
C ASP A 241 -20.59 -19.88 -6.61
N HIS A 242 -20.69 -18.56 -6.80
CA HIS A 242 -21.60 -17.71 -6.02
C HIS A 242 -22.67 -17.00 -6.85
N ASN A 243 -22.80 -17.27 -8.15
CA ASN A 243 -23.81 -16.69 -9.05
C ASN A 243 -23.89 -15.16 -9.05
N ILE A 244 -22.78 -14.49 -8.86
CA ILE A 244 -22.69 -13.02 -8.89
C ILE A 244 -22.50 -12.56 -10.33
N PRO A 245 -23.27 -11.59 -10.82
CA PRO A 245 -23.16 -11.11 -12.20
C PRO A 245 -21.78 -10.48 -12.49
N GLU A 246 -21.07 -10.99 -13.48
CA GLU A 246 -19.72 -10.53 -13.87
C GLU A 246 -19.66 -9.01 -14.12
N LYS A 247 -20.70 -8.44 -14.73
CA LYS A 247 -20.79 -7.00 -15.01
C LYS A 247 -20.71 -6.09 -13.77
N GLN A 248 -20.91 -6.64 -12.57
CA GLN A 248 -20.83 -5.93 -11.30
C GLN A 248 -19.41 -5.95 -10.69
N ILE A 249 -18.47 -6.68 -11.32
CA ILE A 249 -17.09 -6.86 -10.85
C ILE A 249 -16.15 -6.12 -11.79
N ARG A 250 -15.33 -5.21 -11.24
CA ARG A 250 -14.40 -4.42 -12.04
C ARG A 250 -13.02 -4.36 -11.38
N PHE A 251 -12.01 -4.16 -12.21
CA PHE A 251 -10.63 -3.97 -11.79
C PHE A 251 -10.19 -2.54 -12.10
N ILE A 252 -9.53 -1.87 -11.17
CA ILE A 252 -9.05 -0.49 -11.37
C ILE A 252 -8.12 -0.38 -12.58
N GLN A 253 -7.43 -1.47 -12.94
CA GLN A 253 -6.54 -1.55 -14.09
C GLN A 253 -7.27 -1.43 -15.43
N GLU A 254 -8.58 -1.67 -15.47
CA GLU A 254 -9.40 -1.50 -16.68
C GLU A 254 -9.64 -0.01 -16.99
N ALA A 255 -9.50 0.87 -16.01
CA ALA A 255 -9.70 2.31 -16.16
C ALA A 255 -8.36 3.03 -16.41
N ASN A 256 -7.96 3.12 -17.68
CA ASN A 256 -6.65 3.63 -18.09
C ASN A 256 -6.58 5.16 -18.26
N SER A 257 -7.67 5.88 -18.06
CA SER A 257 -7.72 7.34 -18.12
C SER A 257 -8.46 7.93 -16.93
N ASP A 258 -8.23 9.22 -16.64
CA ASP A 258 -8.91 9.92 -15.56
C ASP A 258 -10.43 9.94 -15.74
N ASN A 259 -10.91 10.06 -16.97
CA ASN A 259 -12.34 10.00 -17.26
C ASN A 259 -12.92 8.61 -17.01
N ALA A 260 -12.24 7.55 -17.45
CA ALA A 260 -12.65 6.18 -17.17
C ALA A 260 -12.69 5.88 -15.67
N ARG A 261 -11.73 6.39 -14.89
CA ARG A 261 -11.72 6.27 -13.43
C ARG A 261 -12.89 7.00 -12.78
N LYS A 262 -13.20 8.23 -13.22
CA LYS A 262 -14.35 8.99 -12.72
C LYS A 262 -15.67 8.28 -13.00
N GLU A 263 -15.81 7.67 -14.18
CA GLU A 263 -16.98 6.87 -14.54
C GLU A 263 -17.08 5.61 -13.66
N LEU A 264 -16.00 4.88 -13.50
CA LEU A 264 -15.92 3.72 -12.63
C LEU A 264 -16.33 4.03 -11.18
N PHE A 265 -15.85 5.14 -10.62
CA PHE A 265 -16.21 5.56 -9.26
C PHE A 265 -17.67 6.00 -9.15
N ARG A 266 -18.21 6.65 -10.19
CA ARG A 266 -19.65 6.96 -10.27
C ARG A 266 -20.50 5.70 -10.29
N ASP A 267 -20.04 4.66 -11.00
CA ASP A 267 -20.73 3.39 -11.07
C ASP A 267 -20.69 2.62 -9.75
N MET A 268 -19.60 2.71 -9.00
CA MET A 268 -19.52 2.23 -7.62
C MET A 268 -20.51 2.98 -6.71
N ASN A 269 -20.49 4.30 -6.71
CA ASN A 269 -21.37 5.12 -5.86
C ASN A 269 -22.86 4.94 -6.19
N SER A 270 -23.21 4.62 -7.45
CA SER A 270 -24.58 4.28 -7.84
C SER A 270 -24.99 2.84 -7.50
N GLY A 271 -24.02 1.96 -7.19
CA GLY A 271 -24.23 0.53 -6.97
C GLY A 271 -24.47 -0.27 -8.25
N ARG A 272 -24.13 0.26 -9.43
CA ARG A 272 -24.10 -0.51 -10.69
C ARG A 272 -22.96 -1.53 -10.69
N ILE A 273 -21.81 -1.11 -10.18
CA ILE A 273 -20.68 -1.97 -9.86
C ILE A 273 -20.72 -2.23 -8.36
N ARG A 274 -20.53 -3.46 -7.97
CA ARG A 274 -20.61 -3.89 -6.57
C ARG A 274 -19.23 -4.20 -6.00
N PHE A 275 -18.26 -4.52 -6.85
CA PHE A 275 -16.90 -4.91 -6.44
C PHE A 275 -15.86 -4.17 -7.26
N LEU A 276 -14.95 -3.54 -6.56
CA LEU A 276 -13.79 -2.90 -7.18
C LEU A 276 -12.51 -3.47 -6.58
N PHE A 277 -11.72 -4.10 -7.45
CA PHE A 277 -10.43 -4.68 -7.11
C PHE A 277 -9.30 -3.71 -7.47
N GLY A 278 -8.30 -3.64 -6.62
CA GLY A 278 -7.10 -2.86 -6.90
C GLY A 278 -6.01 -3.02 -5.87
N SER A 279 -4.82 -2.57 -6.22
CA SER A 279 -3.70 -2.49 -5.27
C SER A 279 -3.88 -1.31 -4.32
N THR A 280 -3.23 -1.39 -3.16
CA THR A 280 -3.17 -0.29 -2.18
C THR A 280 -2.68 1.00 -2.82
N GLN A 281 -1.69 0.93 -3.72
CA GLN A 281 -1.18 2.09 -4.44
C GLN A 281 -2.22 2.76 -5.35
N LYS A 282 -3.13 1.99 -5.96
CA LYS A 282 -4.10 2.52 -6.94
C LYS A 282 -5.44 2.90 -6.34
N LEU A 283 -5.86 2.25 -5.26
CA LEU A 283 -7.16 2.43 -4.61
C LEU A 283 -7.08 2.92 -3.16
N GLY A 284 -5.90 2.91 -2.53
CA GLY A 284 -5.78 3.24 -1.11
C GLY A 284 -5.95 4.73 -0.78
N THR A 285 -5.71 5.62 -1.76
CA THR A 285 -5.83 7.07 -1.56
C THR A 285 -6.44 7.77 -2.77
N GLY A 286 -7.15 8.89 -2.52
CA GLY A 286 -7.68 9.73 -3.59
C GLY A 286 -8.85 9.13 -4.37
N VAL A 287 -9.52 8.11 -3.82
CA VAL A 287 -10.67 7.44 -4.44
C VAL A 287 -11.96 7.92 -3.80
N ASN A 288 -12.86 8.47 -4.60
CA ASN A 288 -14.19 8.89 -4.16
C ASN A 288 -15.25 7.91 -4.70
N ALA A 289 -15.29 6.70 -4.12
CA ALA A 289 -16.18 5.60 -4.54
C ALA A 289 -16.78 4.86 -3.34
N GLN A 290 -16.81 5.48 -2.16
CA GLN A 290 -17.16 4.85 -0.89
C GLN A 290 -18.61 5.06 -0.41
N GLU A 291 -19.46 5.78 -1.15
CA GLU A 291 -20.81 6.15 -0.70
C GLU A 291 -21.70 4.95 -0.33
N ARG A 292 -21.41 3.79 -0.92
CA ARG A 292 -22.12 2.52 -0.64
C ARG A 292 -21.21 1.43 -0.11
N ALA A 293 -19.98 1.77 0.31
CA ALA A 293 -19.03 0.80 0.79
C ALA A 293 -19.49 0.16 2.11
N VAL A 294 -19.60 -1.15 2.12
CA VAL A 294 -20.02 -1.95 3.28
C VAL A 294 -18.93 -2.88 3.79
N ALA A 295 -17.92 -3.16 2.96
CA ALA A 295 -16.76 -3.96 3.35
C ALA A 295 -15.52 -3.64 2.52
N ILE A 296 -14.38 -3.85 3.14
CA ILE A 296 -13.05 -3.81 2.52
C ILE A 296 -12.37 -5.14 2.83
N HIS A 297 -11.85 -5.80 1.82
CA HIS A 297 -11.16 -7.07 1.96
C HIS A 297 -9.68 -6.88 1.60
N HIS A 298 -8.78 -7.28 2.50
CA HIS A 298 -7.35 -7.33 2.27
C HIS A 298 -6.90 -8.78 2.19
N LEU A 299 -6.34 -9.19 1.04
CA LEU A 299 -5.83 -10.55 0.84
C LEU A 299 -4.38 -10.68 1.32
N ASP A 300 -3.60 -9.66 1.06
CA ASP A 300 -2.23 -9.49 1.51
C ASP A 300 -2.12 -8.18 2.30
N ILE A 301 -1.32 -8.20 3.35
CA ILE A 301 -0.99 -7.00 4.13
C ILE A 301 0.39 -6.56 3.65
N PRO A 302 0.53 -5.32 3.18
CA PRO A 302 1.81 -4.81 2.68
C PRO A 302 2.88 -4.70 3.78
#